data_2d8f8a8c6b233385158106e6c8e9771a
#
_entry.id   2d8f8a8c6b233385158106e6c8e9771a
#
_cell.length_a   1.000
_cell.length_b   1.000
_cell.length_c   1.000
_cell.angle_alpha   90.00
_cell.angle_beta   90.00
_cell.angle_gamma   90.00
#
_symmetry.space_group_name_H-M   'P 1'
#
loop_
_entity.id
_entity.type
_entity.pdbx_description
1 polymer ?
#
loop_
_entity_poly.entity_id
_entity_poly.type
_entity_poly.pdbx_seq_one_letter_code
_entity_poly.pdbx_strand_id
1 'polypeptide(L)'
;GICRDTTVESMVIVFADIPELTCVWRAFPRPCIAPYLPWYVGIAKLPKGYENFGAKTALASHFAVDPTEFRYDSSRAYWAFHMLENIMEFDYQFCEEKVHGDIEKMEAAMTAAKPLIDEAYRKLAETSPEYARQLLTDYTAAQAQKAWEWAEQTALELVDMKNAANMDFWRSKL
;
A
#
# COMPACT_ATOMS: atom_id res chain seq x y z
N GLY A 1 9.75 -10.25 16.16
CA GLY A 1 8.97 -10.25 14.93
C GLY A 1 9.85 -10.12 13.69
N ILE A 2 9.30 -10.42 12.52
CA ILE A 2 10.01 -10.30 11.24
C ILE A 2 10.10 -8.82 10.82
N CYS A 3 9.06 -8.03 11.12
CA CYS A 3 9.04 -6.60 10.88
C CYS A 3 9.86 -5.87 11.95
N ARG A 4 10.84 -5.09 11.52
CA ARG A 4 11.70 -4.24 12.36
C ARG A 4 11.62 -2.81 11.85
N ASP A 5 12.12 -1.86 12.62
CA ASP A 5 12.17 -0.43 12.24
C ASP A 5 12.89 -0.16 10.92
N THR A 6 13.76 -1.07 10.51
CA THR A 6 14.49 -1.01 9.25
C THR A 6 13.87 -1.86 8.13
N THR A 7 12.71 -2.50 8.35
CA THR A 7 12.06 -3.31 7.33
C THR A 7 11.23 -2.40 6.42
N VAL A 8 11.75 -2.09 5.25
CA VAL A 8 11.11 -1.18 4.28
C VAL A 8 10.06 -1.87 3.41
N GLU A 9 10.13 -3.18 3.26
CA GLU A 9 9.27 -3.87 2.31
C GLU A 9 9.19 -5.37 2.63
N SER A 10 8.06 -5.98 2.29
CA SER A 10 7.90 -7.44 2.24
C SER A 10 7.15 -7.82 0.97
N MET A 11 7.50 -8.96 0.37
CA MET A 11 6.82 -9.45 -0.81
C MET A 11 6.61 -10.97 -0.76
N VAL A 12 5.50 -11.40 -1.37
CA VAL A 12 5.17 -12.79 -1.65
C VAL A 12 4.87 -12.92 -3.12
N ILE A 13 5.58 -13.78 -3.84
CA ILE A 13 5.39 -13.99 -5.28
C ILE A 13 4.58 -15.25 -5.48
N VAL A 14 3.43 -15.13 -6.14
CA VAL A 14 2.58 -16.23 -6.56
C VAL A 14 2.73 -16.41 -8.07
N PHE A 15 3.49 -17.43 -8.45
CA PHE A 15 3.70 -17.77 -9.86
C PHE A 15 2.42 -18.35 -10.49
N ALA A 16 2.20 -18.03 -11.76
CA ALA A 16 1.12 -18.56 -12.55
C ALA A 16 1.66 -19.26 -13.82
N ASP A 17 0.83 -20.09 -14.43
CA ASP A 17 1.10 -20.76 -15.72
C ASP A 17 1.21 -19.75 -16.89
N ILE A 18 0.48 -18.62 -16.78
CA ILE A 18 0.60 -17.47 -17.69
C ILE A 18 1.46 -16.43 -16.98
N PRO A 19 2.62 -16.04 -17.53
CA PRO A 19 3.53 -15.11 -16.86
C PRO A 19 2.90 -13.80 -16.42
N GLU A 20 1.97 -13.24 -17.20
CA GLU A 20 1.25 -12.00 -16.92
C GLU A 20 0.38 -12.09 -15.67
N LEU A 21 -0.10 -13.28 -15.31
CA LEU A 21 -0.89 -13.57 -14.12
C LEU A 21 -0.05 -13.83 -12.86
N THR A 22 1.27 -13.93 -13.01
CA THR A 22 2.16 -13.93 -11.84
C THR A 22 1.92 -12.65 -11.06
N CYS A 23 1.66 -12.81 -9.77
CA CYS A 23 1.28 -11.70 -8.89
C CYS A 23 2.31 -11.56 -7.76
N VAL A 24 2.85 -10.36 -7.63
CA VAL A 24 3.71 -9.97 -6.51
C VAL A 24 2.83 -9.26 -5.49
N TRP A 25 2.55 -9.92 -4.40
CA TRP A 25 1.91 -9.30 -3.24
C TRP A 25 2.98 -8.53 -2.47
N ARG A 26 2.84 -7.23 -2.38
CA ARG A 26 3.86 -6.36 -1.82
C ARG A 26 3.28 -5.40 -0.80
N ALA A 27 3.81 -5.43 0.42
CA ALA A 27 3.54 -4.47 1.48
C ALA A 27 4.72 -3.50 1.62
N PHE A 28 4.44 -2.21 1.54
CA PHE A 28 5.41 -1.12 1.52
C PHE A 28 4.75 0.18 2.01
N PRO A 29 5.42 1.07 2.76
CA PRO A 29 6.84 1.09 3.14
C PRO A 29 7.20 0.20 4.34
N ARG A 30 6.26 -0.14 5.21
CA ARG A 30 6.49 -1.02 6.37
C ARG A 30 5.42 -2.11 6.42
N PRO A 31 5.81 -3.39 6.32
CA PRO A 31 4.87 -4.50 6.14
C PRO A 31 3.83 -4.67 7.26
N CYS A 32 4.13 -4.21 8.48
CA CYS A 32 3.21 -4.33 9.61
C CYS A 32 2.12 -3.24 9.65
N ILE A 33 2.19 -2.25 8.76
CA ILE A 33 1.24 -1.13 8.71
C ILE A 33 0.71 -0.84 7.30
N ALA A 34 1.07 -1.66 6.33
CA ALA A 34 0.63 -1.54 4.96
C ALA A 34 0.06 -2.88 4.47
N PRO A 35 -1.07 -2.88 3.73
CA PRO A 35 -1.61 -4.11 3.16
C PRO A 35 -0.70 -4.66 2.06
N TYR A 36 -0.71 -5.99 1.90
CA TYR A 36 -0.13 -6.63 0.73
C TYR A 36 -0.98 -6.36 -0.50
N LEU A 37 -0.48 -5.51 -1.38
CA LEU A 37 -1.15 -5.13 -2.63
C LEU A 37 -0.78 -6.08 -3.77
N PRO A 38 -1.73 -6.43 -4.66
CA PRO A 38 -1.49 -7.32 -5.79
C PRO A 38 -0.90 -6.57 -6.98
N TRP A 39 0.37 -6.82 -7.26
CA TRP A 39 1.08 -6.30 -8.43
C TRP A 39 1.22 -7.41 -9.46
N TYR A 40 0.39 -7.38 -10.50
CA TYR A 40 0.50 -8.32 -11.60
C TYR A 40 1.70 -7.99 -12.50
N VAL A 41 2.42 -9.01 -12.94
CA VAL A 41 3.54 -8.83 -13.89
C VAL A 41 3.04 -8.30 -15.24
N GLY A 42 1.81 -8.66 -15.62
CA GLY A 42 1.17 -8.25 -16.87
C GLY A 42 0.67 -6.82 -16.95
N ILE A 43 0.85 -5.96 -15.94
CA ILE A 43 0.38 -4.56 -16.01
C ILE A 43 1.13 -3.77 -17.09
N ALA A 44 0.44 -2.84 -17.74
CA ALA A 44 1.02 -2.01 -18.78
C ALA A 44 1.83 -0.82 -18.21
N LYS A 45 1.46 -0.35 -17.03
CA LYS A 45 2.07 0.79 -16.35
C LYS A 45 1.88 0.70 -14.84
N LEU A 46 2.74 1.35 -14.09
CA LEU A 46 2.57 1.49 -12.64
C LEU A 46 1.41 2.46 -12.31
N PRO A 47 0.70 2.24 -11.21
CA PRO A 47 -0.28 3.20 -10.71
C PRO A 47 0.35 4.56 -10.42
N LYS A 48 -0.43 5.61 -10.66
CA LYS A 48 -0.01 6.98 -10.35
C LYS A 48 0.35 7.10 -8.87
N GLY A 49 1.44 7.80 -8.59
CA GLY A 49 1.96 7.98 -7.22
C GLY A 49 2.84 6.84 -6.71
N TYR A 50 2.95 5.75 -7.50
CA TYR A 50 3.84 4.61 -7.24
C TYR A 50 4.97 4.49 -8.28
N GLU A 51 5.09 5.46 -9.18
CA GLU A 51 6.11 5.46 -10.22
C GLU A 51 7.50 5.76 -9.63
N ASN A 52 8.53 5.23 -10.29
CA ASN A 52 9.91 5.53 -9.98
C ASN A 52 10.34 6.89 -10.52
N PHE A 53 11.32 7.52 -9.85
CA PHE A 53 11.99 8.74 -10.36
C PHE A 53 12.91 8.51 -11.57
N GLY A 54 13.10 7.27 -12.00
CA GLY A 54 14.14 6.87 -12.93
C GLY A 54 15.44 6.49 -12.24
N ALA A 55 16.21 5.60 -12.87
CA ALA A 55 17.41 5.01 -12.28
C ALA A 55 18.47 6.05 -11.90
N LYS A 56 18.65 7.10 -12.71
CA LYS A 56 19.64 8.15 -12.46
C LYS A 56 19.33 8.94 -11.19
N THR A 57 18.08 9.34 -10.99
CA THR A 57 17.64 10.08 -9.80
C THR A 57 17.69 9.18 -8.57
N ALA A 58 17.24 7.92 -8.68
CA ALA A 58 17.30 6.96 -7.60
C ALA A 58 18.73 6.70 -7.11
N LEU A 59 19.70 6.55 -8.03
CA LEU A 59 21.11 6.38 -7.69
C LEU A 59 21.70 7.63 -7.02
N ALA A 60 21.36 8.81 -7.51
CA ALA A 60 21.84 10.07 -6.92
C ALA A 60 21.29 10.25 -5.49
N SER A 61 20.01 10.01 -5.27
CA SER A 61 19.39 10.15 -3.95
C SER A 61 19.83 9.07 -2.97
N HIS A 62 20.21 7.87 -3.44
CA HIS A 62 20.71 6.80 -2.56
C HIS A 62 22.05 7.15 -1.89
N PHE A 63 22.94 7.84 -2.60
CA PHE A 63 24.28 8.16 -2.11
C PHE A 63 24.45 9.60 -1.59
N ALA A 64 23.58 10.51 -1.97
CA ALA A 64 23.63 11.91 -1.57
C ALA A 64 22.19 12.42 -1.37
N VAL A 65 21.60 11.99 -0.26
CA VAL A 65 20.20 12.34 0.04
C VAL A 65 20.09 13.83 0.29
N ASP A 66 19.38 14.54 -0.58
CA ASP A 66 19.01 15.92 -0.36
C ASP A 66 17.94 15.98 0.74
N PRO A 67 18.13 16.75 1.83
CA PRO A 67 17.11 16.91 2.86
C PRO A 67 15.74 17.36 2.36
N THR A 68 15.67 17.98 1.18
CA THR A 68 14.42 18.39 0.53
C THR A 68 13.62 17.20 0.01
N GLU A 69 14.25 16.06 -0.25
CA GLU A 69 13.62 14.83 -0.67
C GLU A 69 12.75 14.17 0.45
N PHE A 70 13.00 14.54 1.70
CA PHE A 70 12.21 14.10 2.86
C PHE A 70 11.02 15.00 3.19
N ARG A 71 10.61 15.85 2.28
CA ARG A 71 9.40 16.65 2.45
C ARG A 71 8.17 15.88 1.99
N TYR A 72 7.10 16.02 2.76
CA TYR A 72 5.79 15.49 2.39
C TYR A 72 5.40 15.93 0.97
N ASP A 73 5.05 14.96 0.15
CA ASP A 73 4.58 15.14 -1.21
C ASP A 73 3.27 14.36 -1.39
N SER A 74 2.15 15.08 -1.38
CA SER A 74 0.81 14.51 -1.54
C SER A 74 0.55 13.84 -2.90
N SER A 75 1.46 13.96 -3.86
CA SER A 75 1.37 13.26 -5.15
C SER A 75 1.91 11.82 -5.10
N ARG A 76 2.43 11.38 -3.93
CA ARG A 76 3.10 10.10 -3.74
C ARG A 76 2.50 9.30 -2.60
N ALA A 77 2.09 8.09 -2.90
CA ALA A 77 1.53 7.16 -1.93
C ALA A 77 2.47 6.89 -0.74
N TYR A 78 3.80 6.86 -0.99
CA TYR A 78 4.80 6.68 0.06
C TYR A 78 4.55 7.56 1.29
N TRP A 79 4.24 8.84 1.08
CA TRP A 79 4.10 9.80 2.17
C TRP A 79 2.83 9.59 3.01
N ALA A 80 1.76 9.05 2.42
CA ALA A 80 0.56 8.69 3.16
C ALA A 80 0.84 7.53 4.13
N PHE A 81 1.50 6.48 3.66
CA PHE A 81 1.90 5.36 4.50
C PHE A 81 2.94 5.76 5.55
N HIS A 82 3.90 6.62 5.18
CA HIS A 82 4.90 7.11 6.13
C HIS A 82 4.29 7.98 7.22
N MET A 83 3.27 8.78 6.91
CA MET A 83 2.51 9.53 7.91
C MET A 83 1.79 8.59 8.88
N LEU A 84 1.11 7.56 8.36
CA LEU A 84 0.46 6.54 9.18
C LEU A 84 1.48 5.81 10.08
N GLU A 85 2.63 5.45 9.52
CA GLU A 85 3.75 4.85 10.26
C GLU A 85 4.18 5.71 11.44
N ASN A 86 4.44 6.99 11.20
CA ASN A 86 4.87 7.92 12.24
C ASN A 86 3.84 8.03 13.37
N ILE A 87 2.54 8.04 13.05
CA ILE A 87 1.48 8.09 14.07
C ILE A 87 1.48 6.80 14.90
N MET A 88 1.61 5.65 14.25
CA MET A 88 1.64 4.36 14.95
C MET A 88 2.89 4.19 15.82
N GLU A 89 4.04 4.71 15.43
CA GLU A 89 5.25 4.67 16.24
C GLU A 89 5.11 5.37 17.60
N PHE A 90 4.31 6.44 17.66
CA PHE A 90 4.05 7.15 18.92
C PHE A 90 3.17 6.38 19.91
N ASP A 91 2.23 5.57 19.41
CA ASP A 91 1.33 4.82 20.28
C ASP A 91 0.78 3.58 19.54
N TYR A 92 1.64 2.62 19.33
CA TYR A 92 1.32 1.41 18.59
C TYR A 92 0.13 0.64 19.18
N GLN A 93 0.12 0.45 20.51
CA GLN A 93 -0.93 -0.30 21.20
C GLN A 93 -2.32 0.33 21.04
N PHE A 94 -2.38 1.65 20.94
CA PHE A 94 -3.64 2.36 20.71
C PHE A 94 -4.14 2.21 19.27
N CYS A 95 -3.22 2.11 18.32
CA CYS A 95 -3.53 2.14 16.89
C CYS A 95 -3.70 0.75 16.26
N GLU A 96 -3.05 -0.28 16.83
CA GLU A 96 -2.85 -1.58 16.16
C GLU A 96 -4.15 -2.30 15.79
N GLU A 97 -5.14 -2.31 16.69
CA GLU A 97 -6.41 -3.03 16.46
C GLU A 97 -7.13 -2.49 15.22
N LYS A 98 -7.23 -1.15 15.10
CA LYS A 98 -7.86 -0.52 13.94
C LYS A 98 -7.09 -0.78 12.65
N VAL A 99 -5.79 -0.53 12.65
CA VAL A 99 -4.96 -0.64 11.45
C VAL A 99 -4.89 -2.07 10.95
N HIS A 100 -4.62 -3.02 11.83
CA HIS A 100 -4.57 -4.44 11.44
C HIS A 100 -5.93 -4.97 11.01
N GLY A 101 -7.00 -4.60 11.71
CA GLY A 101 -8.35 -5.02 11.32
C GLY A 101 -8.78 -4.49 9.95
N ASP A 102 -8.35 -3.30 9.55
CA ASP A 102 -8.61 -2.75 8.22
C ASP A 102 -7.73 -3.40 7.15
N ILE A 103 -6.45 -3.66 7.45
CA ILE A 103 -5.53 -4.38 6.56
C ILE A 103 -6.08 -5.79 6.26
N GLU A 104 -6.45 -6.54 7.28
CA GLU A 104 -7.00 -7.89 7.12
C GLU A 104 -8.24 -7.92 6.21
N LYS A 105 -9.16 -6.96 6.35
CA LYS A 105 -10.34 -6.83 5.48
C LYS A 105 -9.95 -6.54 4.03
N MET A 106 -9.00 -5.63 3.81
CA MET A 106 -8.52 -5.29 2.46
C MET A 106 -7.86 -6.50 1.80
N GLU A 107 -6.96 -7.17 2.51
CA GLU A 107 -6.24 -8.33 1.99
C GLU A 107 -7.18 -9.52 1.72
N ALA A 108 -8.16 -9.77 2.59
CA ALA A 108 -9.18 -10.79 2.35
C ALA A 108 -10.00 -10.50 1.10
N ALA A 109 -10.41 -9.24 0.88
CA ALA A 109 -11.15 -8.84 -0.31
C ALA A 109 -10.32 -9.01 -1.59
N MET A 110 -9.05 -8.61 -1.58
CA MET A 110 -8.16 -8.76 -2.73
C MET A 110 -7.84 -10.23 -3.01
N THR A 111 -7.64 -11.03 -1.99
CA THR A 111 -7.39 -12.48 -2.11
C THR A 111 -8.61 -13.19 -2.72
N ALA A 112 -9.82 -12.83 -2.29
CA ALA A 112 -11.06 -13.37 -2.86
C ALA A 112 -11.30 -12.93 -4.31
N ALA A 113 -10.90 -11.71 -4.67
CA ALA A 113 -11.05 -11.20 -6.03
C ALA A 113 -10.06 -11.78 -7.03
N LYS A 114 -8.84 -12.15 -6.58
CA LYS A 114 -7.77 -12.62 -7.47
C LYS A 114 -8.19 -13.71 -8.45
N PRO A 115 -8.81 -14.84 -8.05
CA PRO A 115 -9.20 -15.89 -9.00
C PRO A 115 -10.20 -15.41 -10.06
N LEU A 116 -11.07 -14.45 -9.72
CA LEU A 116 -12.03 -13.87 -10.66
C LEU A 116 -11.34 -12.98 -11.70
N ILE A 117 -10.35 -12.21 -11.28
CA ILE A 117 -9.53 -11.38 -12.17
C ILE A 117 -8.69 -12.27 -13.10
N ASP A 118 -8.07 -13.32 -12.56
CA ASP A 118 -7.29 -14.27 -13.33
C ASP A 118 -8.15 -14.98 -14.41
N GLU A 119 -9.37 -15.39 -14.06
CA GLU A 119 -10.32 -15.99 -15.02
C GLU A 119 -10.75 -15.00 -16.09
N ALA A 120 -11.08 -13.77 -15.70
CA ALA A 120 -11.47 -12.73 -16.64
C ALA A 120 -10.32 -12.37 -17.60
N TYR A 121 -9.07 -12.29 -17.09
CA TYR A 121 -7.89 -12.12 -17.93
C TYR A 121 -7.78 -13.21 -18.97
N ARG A 122 -7.86 -14.50 -18.58
CA ARG A 122 -7.74 -15.65 -19.48
C ARG A 122 -8.75 -15.57 -20.63
N LYS A 123 -10.02 -15.28 -20.31
CA LYS A 123 -11.09 -15.14 -21.30
C LYS A 123 -10.84 -13.98 -22.27
N LEU A 124 -10.40 -12.84 -21.76
CA LEU A 124 -10.11 -11.66 -22.57
C LEU A 124 -8.87 -11.87 -23.44
N ALA A 125 -7.84 -12.53 -22.94
CA ALA A 125 -6.58 -12.73 -23.64
C ALA A 125 -6.74 -13.55 -24.94
N GLU A 126 -7.76 -14.44 -25.03
CA GLU A 126 -8.06 -15.20 -26.22
C GLU A 126 -8.51 -14.34 -27.39
N THR A 127 -9.20 -13.23 -27.14
CA THR A 127 -9.81 -12.39 -28.19
C THR A 127 -9.25 -11.00 -28.25
N SER A 128 -8.78 -10.48 -27.12
CA SER A 128 -8.38 -9.07 -26.97
C SER A 128 -7.26 -8.92 -25.92
N PRO A 129 -6.01 -9.32 -26.26
CA PRO A 129 -4.89 -9.28 -25.31
C PRO A 129 -4.63 -7.92 -24.69
N GLU A 130 -4.90 -6.84 -25.44
CA GLU A 130 -4.75 -5.47 -24.92
C GLU A 130 -5.75 -5.15 -23.81
N TYR A 131 -7.02 -5.55 -23.98
CA TYR A 131 -8.03 -5.39 -22.92
C TYR A 131 -7.75 -6.27 -21.71
N ALA A 132 -7.23 -7.48 -21.94
CA ALA A 132 -6.79 -8.35 -20.84
C ALA A 132 -5.69 -7.67 -20.01
N ARG A 133 -4.70 -7.10 -20.66
CA ARG A 133 -3.64 -6.33 -20.01
C ARG A 133 -4.16 -5.09 -19.30
N GLN A 134 -5.12 -4.38 -19.91
CA GLN A 134 -5.77 -3.22 -19.31
C GLN A 134 -6.53 -3.61 -18.03
N LEU A 135 -7.24 -4.75 -18.02
CA LEU A 135 -7.91 -5.28 -16.84
C LEU A 135 -6.95 -5.43 -15.64
N LEU A 136 -5.78 -6.05 -15.83
CA LEU A 136 -4.79 -6.20 -14.77
C LEU A 136 -4.26 -4.83 -14.30
N THR A 137 -4.05 -3.92 -15.25
CA THR A 137 -3.56 -2.56 -14.96
C THR A 137 -4.56 -1.79 -14.12
N ASP A 138 -5.83 -1.81 -14.51
CA ASP A 138 -6.89 -1.09 -13.81
C ASP A 138 -7.18 -1.69 -12.44
N TYR A 139 -7.19 -3.01 -12.33
CA TYR A 139 -7.36 -3.69 -11.05
C TYR A 139 -6.22 -3.34 -10.08
N THR A 140 -4.96 -3.49 -10.51
CA THR A 140 -3.80 -3.14 -9.68
C THR A 140 -3.84 -1.67 -9.27
N ALA A 141 -4.15 -0.76 -10.19
CA ALA A 141 -4.25 0.66 -9.91
C ALA A 141 -5.38 0.98 -8.92
N ALA A 142 -6.53 0.34 -9.05
CA ALA A 142 -7.65 0.53 -8.13
C ALA A 142 -7.33 0.07 -6.71
N GLN A 143 -6.65 -1.08 -6.53
CA GLN A 143 -6.23 -1.54 -5.21
C GLN A 143 -5.18 -0.62 -4.59
N ALA A 144 -4.20 -0.19 -5.39
CA ALA A 144 -3.15 0.73 -4.96
C ALA A 144 -3.74 2.09 -4.52
N GLN A 145 -4.67 2.64 -5.28
CA GLN A 145 -5.36 3.90 -4.95
C GLN A 145 -6.19 3.77 -3.67
N LYS A 146 -6.96 2.69 -3.54
CA LYS A 146 -7.76 2.41 -2.36
C LYS A 146 -6.92 2.30 -1.08
N ALA A 147 -5.77 1.65 -1.17
CA ALA A 147 -4.86 1.54 -0.03
C ALA A 147 -4.21 2.87 0.33
N TRP A 148 -3.89 3.69 -0.65
CA TRP A 148 -3.39 5.05 -0.42
C TRP A 148 -4.42 5.93 0.30
N GLU A 149 -5.65 5.99 -0.23
CA GLU A 149 -6.76 6.73 0.39
C GLU A 149 -7.04 6.25 1.81
N TRP A 150 -7.00 4.93 2.02
CA TRP A 150 -7.12 4.34 3.35
C TRP A 150 -6.00 4.80 4.30
N ALA A 151 -4.75 4.83 3.85
CA ALA A 151 -3.62 5.25 4.70
C ALA A 151 -3.76 6.72 5.13
N GLU A 152 -4.13 7.62 4.19
CA GLU A 152 -4.39 9.03 4.49
C GLU A 152 -5.56 9.20 5.48
N GLN A 153 -6.68 8.55 5.21
CA GLN A 153 -7.87 8.63 6.04
C GLN A 153 -7.63 8.07 7.44
N THR A 154 -6.99 6.90 7.53
CA THR A 154 -6.69 6.25 8.82
C THR A 154 -5.73 7.08 9.67
N ALA A 155 -4.74 7.71 9.07
CA ALA A 155 -3.84 8.61 9.78
C ALA A 155 -4.60 9.77 10.44
N LEU A 156 -5.54 10.40 9.73
CA LEU A 156 -6.38 11.47 10.28
C LEU A 156 -7.32 10.95 11.38
N GLU A 157 -7.98 9.81 11.15
CA GLU A 157 -8.85 9.20 12.15
C GLU A 157 -8.13 8.86 13.46
N LEU A 158 -6.90 8.34 13.38
CA LEU A 158 -6.09 8.04 14.55
C LEU A 158 -5.73 9.31 15.34
N VAL A 159 -5.43 10.40 14.66
CA VAL A 159 -5.22 11.72 15.32
C VAL A 159 -6.48 12.16 16.05
N ASP A 160 -7.65 12.07 15.42
CA ASP A 160 -8.92 12.45 16.03
C ASP A 160 -9.28 11.55 17.22
N MET A 161 -9.09 10.25 17.11
CA MET A 161 -9.29 9.29 18.21
C MET A 161 -8.38 9.63 19.40
N LYS A 162 -7.12 9.97 19.15
CA LYS A 162 -6.16 10.35 20.20
C LYS A 162 -6.54 11.65 20.87
N ASN A 163 -6.99 12.64 20.11
CA ASN A 163 -7.49 13.90 20.64
C ASN A 163 -8.71 13.68 21.53
N ALA A 164 -9.67 12.87 21.12
CA ALA A 164 -10.85 12.51 21.93
C ALA A 164 -10.44 11.82 23.24
N ALA A 165 -9.56 10.83 23.20
CA ALA A 165 -9.07 10.15 24.39
C ALA A 165 -8.37 11.10 25.37
N ASN A 166 -7.58 12.03 24.88
CA ASN A 166 -6.94 13.07 25.71
C ASN A 166 -7.97 14.00 26.35
N MET A 167 -9.01 14.40 25.64
CA MET A 167 -10.08 15.24 26.20
C MET A 167 -10.84 14.51 27.31
N ASP A 168 -11.15 13.24 27.17
CA ASP A 168 -11.84 12.44 28.19
C ASP A 168 -10.96 12.25 29.43
N PHE A 169 -9.66 12.07 29.25
CA PHE A 169 -8.70 12.05 30.36
C PHE A 169 -8.75 13.38 31.17
N TRP A 170 -8.73 14.54 30.52
CA TRP A 170 -8.78 15.82 31.21
C TRP A 170 -10.12 16.03 31.88
N ARG A 171 -11.25 15.70 31.29
CA ARG A 171 -12.59 15.79 31.90
C ARG A 171 -12.71 14.94 33.16
N SER A 172 -12.05 13.76 33.18
CA SER A 172 -12.07 12.90 34.37
C SER A 172 -11.26 13.43 35.55
N LYS A 173 -10.46 14.47 35.35
CA LYS A 173 -9.64 15.13 36.39
C LYS A 173 -10.28 16.37 36.97
N LEU A 174 -11.35 16.89 36.36
CA LEU A 174 -12.15 18.03 36.86
C LEU A 174 -13.31 17.54 37.73
#